data_2d475a7cf675051946bd1114b9fee234
#
_entry.id   2d475a7cf675051946bd1114b9fee234
#
_cell.length_a   1.000
_cell.length_b   1.000
_cell.length_c   1.000
_cell.angle_alpha   90.00
_cell.angle_beta   90.00
_cell.angle_gamma   90.00
#
_symmetry.space_group_name_H-M   'P 1'
#
loop_
_entity.id
_entity.type
_entity.pdbx_description
1 polymer ?
#
loop_
_entity_poly.entity_id
_entity_poly.type
_entity_poly.pdbx_seq_one_letter_code
_entity_poly.pdbx_strand_id
1 'polypeptide(L)'
;MKINNRGDDNSVYRLLALLQSKLPYQVKELKRIRKQVYLVITDYAWMILKEFPSYKKLKIQEAFTNSLHYEGFHATYRFFSFDQDPIIIDNRIYGCIEYIPESLKPFSYMDKNSRNEALLLLHRYYECTERLVDTYRYILPEFDIFEKWTERGRQFKVNMAVAAQFLKGDILYELNGWIDWALYQLERERDNIDKQKKVILHGDVAHHNFHRGLNEELYLIDFDLISIGPKSMDYLQYANRILPLIGWSYHQLQKMSMLEPFLNERSFLVGLAFPTDILREWNRLVRQNKLGDNLARNHVVDLTELQFSKRRKFVQKMMKLADRYP
;
A
#
# COMPACT_ATOMS: atom_id res chain seq x y z
N MET A 1 10.63 -25.15 13.91
CA MET A 1 10.66 -25.51 12.48
C MET A 1 12.02 -25.12 11.93
N LYS A 2 12.90 -26.09 11.64
CA LYS A 2 14.27 -25.84 11.17
C LYS A 2 14.18 -25.39 9.70
N ILE A 3 14.51 -24.15 9.42
CA ILE A 3 14.62 -23.63 8.04
C ILE A 3 16.01 -23.98 7.56
N ASN A 4 16.10 -24.99 6.71
CA ASN A 4 17.30 -25.33 5.95
C ASN A 4 17.40 -24.43 4.71
N ASN A 5 18.22 -23.39 4.77
CA ASN A 5 18.66 -22.64 3.58
C ASN A 5 20.14 -22.24 3.78
N ARG A 6 21.04 -23.17 3.50
CA ARG A 6 22.50 -23.00 3.68
C ARG A 6 23.14 -21.82 2.91
N GLY A 7 22.47 -21.25 1.91
CA GLY A 7 22.98 -20.09 1.17
C GLY A 7 22.60 -18.72 1.76
N ASP A 8 21.55 -18.66 2.59
CA ASP A 8 21.03 -17.42 3.21
C ASP A 8 21.71 -17.13 4.57
N ASP A 9 22.18 -18.17 5.26
CA ASP A 9 22.82 -18.05 6.58
C ASP A 9 24.17 -17.29 6.49
N ASN A 10 25.00 -17.56 5.49
CA ASN A 10 26.29 -16.86 5.34
C ASN A 10 26.13 -15.36 5.12
N SER A 11 25.08 -14.93 4.43
CA SER A 11 24.81 -13.49 4.21
C SER A 11 24.34 -12.81 5.49
N VAL A 12 23.54 -13.51 6.33
CA VAL A 12 23.05 -13.00 7.62
C VAL A 12 24.19 -12.92 8.64
N TYR A 13 25.07 -13.94 8.73
CA TYR A 13 26.24 -13.89 9.63
C TYR A 13 27.22 -12.76 9.25
N ARG A 14 27.45 -12.55 7.95
CA ARG A 14 28.30 -11.44 7.48
C ARG A 14 27.67 -10.10 7.82
N LEU A 15 26.37 -9.96 7.58
CA LEU A 15 25.62 -8.76 7.94
C LEU A 15 25.69 -8.50 9.44
N LEU A 16 25.55 -9.53 10.28
CA LEU A 16 25.65 -9.44 11.74
C LEU A 16 27.05 -8.91 12.16
N ALA A 17 28.13 -9.52 11.64
CA ALA A 17 29.49 -9.12 11.96
C ALA A 17 29.79 -7.65 11.58
N LEU A 18 29.32 -7.22 10.41
CA LEU A 18 29.50 -5.85 9.94
C LEU A 18 28.63 -4.87 10.75
N LEU A 19 27.41 -5.28 11.08
CA LEU A 19 26.50 -4.45 11.89
C LEU A 19 27.04 -4.19 13.30
N GLN A 20 27.70 -5.21 13.89
CA GLN A 20 28.32 -5.07 15.20
C GLN A 20 29.39 -3.96 15.26
N SER A 21 30.08 -3.73 14.14
CA SER A 21 31.10 -2.65 14.05
C SER A 21 30.49 -1.27 13.79
N LYS A 22 29.20 -1.20 13.44
CA LYS A 22 28.50 0.03 13.05
C LYS A 22 27.55 0.57 14.12
N LEU A 23 27.02 -0.32 14.95
CA LEU A 23 26.11 0.06 16.03
C LEU A 23 26.88 0.30 17.32
N PRO A 24 26.48 1.29 18.14
CA PRO A 24 27.08 1.54 19.45
C PRO A 24 26.65 0.51 20.52
N TYR A 25 25.80 -0.46 20.15
CA TYR A 25 25.21 -1.46 21.03
C TYR A 25 25.68 -2.86 20.65
N GLN A 26 25.73 -3.77 21.63
CA GLN A 26 26.05 -5.16 21.37
C GLN A 26 24.84 -5.85 20.66
N VAL A 27 25.04 -6.28 19.43
CA VAL A 27 24.03 -7.05 18.69
C VAL A 27 24.03 -8.47 19.21
N LYS A 28 22.90 -8.89 19.80
CA LYS A 28 22.68 -10.25 20.33
C LYS A 28 22.14 -11.20 19.27
N GLU A 29 21.25 -10.69 18.43
CA GLU A 29 20.58 -11.51 17.42
C GLU A 29 20.17 -10.67 16.23
N LEU A 30 20.23 -11.30 15.03
CA LEU A 30 19.74 -10.74 13.76
C LEU A 30 18.79 -11.78 13.13
N LYS A 31 17.52 -11.44 13.00
CA LYS A 31 16.49 -12.28 12.37
C LYS A 31 15.97 -11.65 11.10
N ARG A 32 15.97 -12.39 9.99
CA ARG A 32 15.32 -11.92 8.77
C ARG A 32 13.79 -12.01 8.91
N ILE A 33 13.07 -10.89 8.75
CA ILE A 33 11.61 -10.82 8.73
C ILE A 33 11.09 -11.06 7.31
N ARG A 34 11.64 -10.30 6.35
CA ARG A 34 11.35 -10.43 4.91
C ARG A 34 12.58 -10.00 4.10
N LYS A 35 12.50 -10.08 2.78
CA LYS A 35 13.59 -9.59 1.92
C LYS A 35 13.92 -8.13 2.32
N GLN A 36 15.21 -7.85 2.57
CA GLN A 36 15.73 -6.51 2.90
C GLN A 36 15.23 -5.91 4.24
N VAL A 37 14.59 -6.71 5.10
CA VAL A 37 14.12 -6.24 6.43
C VAL A 37 14.49 -7.27 7.49
N TYR A 38 15.16 -6.81 8.54
CA TYR A 38 15.66 -7.65 9.62
C TYR A 38 15.25 -7.09 10.97
N LEU A 39 14.97 -7.97 11.93
CA LEU A 39 14.88 -7.63 13.35
C LEU A 39 16.30 -7.73 13.93
N VAL A 40 16.75 -6.66 14.54
CA VAL A 40 18.01 -6.58 15.27
C VAL A 40 17.69 -6.49 16.75
N ILE A 41 18.20 -7.43 17.53
CA ILE A 41 18.07 -7.46 18.99
C ILE A 41 19.44 -7.06 19.57
N THR A 42 19.48 -5.96 20.31
CA THR A 42 20.68 -5.50 21.00
C THR A 42 20.50 -5.59 22.52
N ASP A 43 21.54 -5.27 23.26
CA ASP A 43 21.49 -5.11 24.72
C ASP A 43 20.72 -3.87 25.18
N TYR A 44 20.47 -2.92 24.26
CA TYR A 44 19.76 -1.66 24.54
C TYR A 44 18.32 -1.68 24.05
N ALA A 45 18.07 -2.05 22.77
CA ALA A 45 16.76 -1.99 22.16
C ALA A 45 16.58 -3.06 21.06
N TRP A 46 15.33 -3.33 20.72
CA TRP A 46 14.96 -4.05 19.51
C TRP A 46 14.68 -3.03 18.41
N MET A 47 15.19 -3.28 17.21
CA MET A 47 15.03 -2.37 16.08
C MET A 47 14.85 -3.13 14.77
N ILE A 48 14.25 -2.49 13.81
CA ILE A 48 14.14 -2.97 12.45
C ILE A 48 15.26 -2.35 11.61
N LEU A 49 16.10 -3.20 11.03
CA LEU A 49 17.06 -2.79 10.00
C LEU A 49 16.41 -2.97 8.63
N LYS A 50 16.16 -1.87 7.94
CA LYS A 50 15.54 -1.83 6.60
C LYS A 50 16.55 -1.34 5.57
N GLU A 51 16.68 -2.06 4.45
CA GLU A 51 17.45 -1.62 3.28
C GLU A 51 16.66 -0.57 2.49
N PHE A 52 17.34 0.52 2.12
CA PHE A 52 16.77 1.60 1.31
C PHE A 52 17.42 1.65 -0.07
N PRO A 53 16.65 1.96 -1.13
CA PRO A 53 17.19 2.00 -2.50
C PRO A 53 18.18 3.15 -2.72
N SER A 54 18.17 4.18 -1.87
CA SER A 54 19.11 5.30 -1.90
C SER A 54 19.14 6.05 -0.56
N TYR A 55 20.24 6.77 -0.33
CA TYR A 55 20.39 7.68 0.82
C TYR A 55 19.28 8.76 0.85
N LYS A 56 18.96 9.31 -0.32
CA LYS A 56 17.85 10.27 -0.45
C LYS A 56 16.53 9.72 0.08
N LYS A 57 16.18 8.46 -0.30
CA LYS A 57 14.94 7.82 0.16
C LYS A 57 14.93 7.57 1.66
N LEU A 58 16.06 7.15 2.24
CA LEU A 58 16.21 7.01 3.69
C LEU A 58 15.94 8.35 4.40
N LYS A 59 16.65 9.42 3.99
CA LYS A 59 16.53 10.73 4.65
C LYS A 59 15.15 11.38 4.47
N ILE A 60 14.49 11.15 3.34
CA ILE A 60 13.10 11.60 3.16
C ILE A 60 12.18 10.90 4.18
N GLN A 61 12.27 9.58 4.35
CA GLN A 61 11.40 8.87 5.29
C GLN A 61 11.71 9.24 6.74
N GLU A 62 12.98 9.37 7.10
CA GLU A 62 13.40 9.82 8.43
C GLU A 62 12.84 11.22 8.73
N ALA A 63 13.06 12.18 7.85
CA ALA A 63 12.54 13.54 8.01
C ALA A 63 11.00 13.54 8.07
N PHE A 64 10.34 12.74 7.22
CA PHE A 64 8.89 12.68 7.19
C PHE A 64 8.30 12.10 8.48
N THR A 65 8.83 10.99 9.00
CA THR A 65 8.35 10.42 10.26
C THR A 65 8.59 11.36 11.43
N ASN A 66 9.73 12.08 11.47
CA ASN A 66 9.98 13.11 12.46
C ASN A 66 8.98 14.26 12.36
N SER A 67 8.64 14.70 11.15
CA SER A 67 7.60 15.71 10.92
C SER A 67 6.23 15.24 11.38
N LEU A 68 5.86 13.98 11.14
CA LEU A 68 4.61 13.38 11.64
C LEU A 68 4.53 13.46 13.17
N HIS A 69 5.61 13.07 13.85
CA HIS A 69 5.68 13.15 15.32
C HIS A 69 5.60 14.59 15.83
N TYR A 70 6.30 15.51 15.17
CA TYR A 70 6.26 16.94 15.51
C TYR A 70 4.84 17.51 15.39
N GLU A 71 4.12 17.13 14.35
CA GLU A 71 2.72 17.52 14.10
C GLU A 71 1.69 16.77 14.95
N GLY A 72 2.12 15.90 15.86
CA GLY A 72 1.27 15.17 16.80
C GLY A 72 0.74 13.82 16.32
N PHE A 73 1.19 13.32 15.15
CA PHE A 73 0.86 11.97 14.71
C PHE A 73 1.90 10.98 15.24
N HIS A 74 1.65 10.40 16.41
CA HIS A 74 2.55 9.46 17.08
C HIS A 74 2.29 7.99 16.73
N ALA A 75 1.25 7.69 15.98
CA ALA A 75 0.88 6.33 15.59
C ALA A 75 1.74 5.81 14.42
N THR A 76 3.05 5.98 14.52
CA THR A 76 4.06 5.47 13.59
C THR A 76 5.40 5.28 14.30
N TYR A 77 6.36 4.65 13.63
CA TYR A 77 7.71 4.39 14.15
C TYR A 77 8.61 5.63 14.10
N ARG A 78 9.68 5.60 14.89
CA ARG A 78 10.81 6.54 14.83
C ARG A 78 12.01 5.88 14.18
N PHE A 79 12.89 6.69 13.60
CA PHE A 79 14.23 6.25 13.23
C PHE A 79 15.19 6.38 14.41
N PHE A 80 16.12 5.42 14.52
CA PHE A 80 17.29 5.58 15.35
C PHE A 80 18.37 6.31 14.55
N SER A 81 18.97 7.33 15.14
CA SER A 81 20.11 8.06 14.57
C SER A 81 21.38 7.63 15.29
N PHE A 82 22.44 7.32 14.54
CA PHE A 82 23.76 6.93 15.05
C PHE A 82 24.85 7.80 14.43
N ASP A 83 26.02 7.90 15.09
CA ASP A 83 27.15 8.70 14.59
C ASP A 83 27.64 8.26 13.19
N GLN A 84 27.44 7.00 12.84
CA GLN A 84 27.77 6.42 11.54
C GLN A 84 26.57 6.28 10.60
N ASP A 85 25.61 7.17 10.70
CA ASP A 85 24.45 7.17 9.80
C ASP A 85 24.83 7.77 8.41
N PRO A 86 24.45 7.14 7.26
CA PRO A 86 23.73 5.87 7.16
C PRO A 86 24.63 4.64 7.40
N ILE A 87 24.02 3.55 7.82
CA ILE A 87 24.71 2.26 7.88
C ILE A 87 24.88 1.74 6.44
N ILE A 88 26.13 1.67 5.97
CA ILE A 88 26.44 1.15 4.65
C ILE A 88 27.17 -0.19 4.79
N ILE A 89 26.60 -1.24 4.19
CA ILE A 89 27.13 -2.59 4.20
C ILE A 89 27.01 -3.16 2.77
N ASP A 90 28.11 -3.62 2.19
CA ASP A 90 28.18 -4.16 0.83
C ASP A 90 27.49 -3.26 -0.22
N ASN A 91 27.74 -1.96 -0.18
CA ASN A 91 27.12 -0.91 -1.02
C ASN A 91 25.60 -0.80 -0.89
N ARG A 92 25.01 -1.39 0.15
CA ARG A 92 23.59 -1.25 0.49
C ARG A 92 23.43 -0.29 1.65
N ILE A 93 22.40 0.50 1.57
CA ILE A 93 22.10 1.56 2.55
C ILE A 93 21.00 1.04 3.49
N TYR A 94 21.27 1.08 4.78
CA TYR A 94 20.32 0.65 5.80
C TYR A 94 19.97 1.80 6.74
N GLY A 95 18.71 1.81 7.17
CA GLY A 95 18.24 2.62 8.29
C GLY A 95 17.72 1.74 9.41
N CYS A 96 17.92 2.18 10.64
CA CYS A 96 17.37 1.54 11.83
C CYS A 96 16.07 2.25 12.24
N ILE A 97 15.02 1.47 12.40
CA ILE A 97 13.67 1.94 12.76
C ILE A 97 13.26 1.27 14.06
N GLU A 98 12.50 1.97 14.87
CA GLU A 98 11.88 1.43 16.08
C GLU A 98 11.10 0.15 15.78
N TYR A 99 11.34 -0.89 16.57
CA TYR A 99 10.53 -2.10 16.54
C TYR A 99 9.30 -1.92 17.41
N ILE A 100 8.13 -1.99 16.80
CA ILE A 100 6.84 -1.99 17.50
C ILE A 100 6.43 -3.45 17.68
N PRO A 101 6.45 -3.99 18.92
CA PRO A 101 6.05 -5.36 19.16
C PRO A 101 4.58 -5.60 18.76
N GLU A 102 4.33 -6.67 18.01
CA GLU A 102 2.99 -6.98 17.50
C GLU A 102 2.08 -7.57 18.57
N SER A 103 0.82 -7.14 18.56
CA SER A 103 -0.24 -7.73 19.39
C SER A 103 -0.50 -9.19 19.00
N LEU A 104 -0.97 -9.99 19.97
CA LEU A 104 -1.47 -11.35 19.72
C LEU A 104 -2.69 -11.38 18.79
N LYS A 105 -3.36 -10.25 18.62
CA LYS A 105 -4.48 -10.04 17.68
C LYS A 105 -4.08 -9.04 16.60
N PRO A 106 -3.34 -9.48 15.56
CA PRO A 106 -2.89 -8.59 14.52
C PRO A 106 -4.06 -7.92 13.80
N PHE A 107 -3.78 -6.78 13.17
CA PHE A 107 -4.77 -6.09 12.35
C PHE A 107 -5.26 -6.95 11.19
N SER A 108 -6.57 -6.92 10.95
CA SER A 108 -7.17 -7.61 9.80
C SER A 108 -8.34 -6.83 9.21
N TYR A 109 -8.36 -6.68 7.89
CA TYR A 109 -9.53 -6.17 7.18
C TYR A 109 -10.77 -7.07 7.25
N MET A 110 -10.63 -8.32 7.71
CA MET A 110 -11.78 -9.22 7.94
C MET A 110 -12.65 -8.73 9.10
N ASP A 111 -12.03 -8.11 10.12
CA ASP A 111 -12.76 -7.56 11.26
C ASP A 111 -13.34 -6.17 10.96
N LYS A 112 -14.62 -5.97 11.32
CA LYS A 112 -15.34 -4.71 11.09
C LYS A 112 -14.77 -3.57 11.94
N ASN A 113 -14.42 -3.83 13.19
CA ASN A 113 -13.90 -2.81 14.10
C ASN A 113 -12.52 -2.34 13.63
N SER A 114 -11.65 -3.28 13.26
CA SER A 114 -10.34 -2.98 12.67
C SER A 114 -10.45 -2.12 11.41
N ARG A 115 -11.46 -2.37 10.55
CA ARG A 115 -11.69 -1.50 9.38
C ARG A 115 -12.01 -0.06 9.78
N ASN A 116 -12.86 0.14 10.78
CA ASN A 116 -13.20 1.49 11.24
C ASN A 116 -12.01 2.18 11.91
N GLU A 117 -11.23 1.46 12.72
CA GLU A 117 -10.01 1.98 13.34
C GLU A 117 -8.98 2.43 12.30
N ALA A 118 -8.79 1.64 11.23
CA ALA A 118 -7.90 2.00 10.13
C ALA A 118 -8.35 3.30 9.42
N LEU A 119 -9.64 3.47 9.20
CA LEU A 119 -10.18 4.71 8.61
C LEU A 119 -9.98 5.91 9.53
N LEU A 120 -10.17 5.75 10.84
CA LEU A 120 -9.89 6.81 11.82
C LEU A 120 -8.40 7.14 11.90
N LEU A 121 -7.53 6.13 11.81
CA LEU A 121 -6.08 6.34 11.78
C LEU A 121 -5.67 7.11 10.52
N LEU A 122 -6.19 6.74 9.34
CA LEU A 122 -5.96 7.46 8.10
C LEU A 122 -6.48 8.91 8.17
N HIS A 123 -7.62 9.12 8.78
CA HIS A 123 -8.17 10.48 8.95
C HIS A 123 -7.21 11.37 9.76
N ARG A 124 -6.75 10.90 10.92
CA ARG A 124 -5.75 11.62 11.74
C ARG A 124 -4.43 11.84 10.99
N TYR A 125 -4.01 10.85 10.20
CA TYR A 125 -2.83 10.96 9.35
C TYR A 125 -2.98 12.10 8.32
N TYR A 126 -4.14 12.21 7.65
CA TYR A 126 -4.34 13.27 6.65
C TYR A 126 -4.52 14.65 7.28
N GLU A 127 -5.13 14.76 8.45
CA GLU A 127 -5.17 16.04 9.20
C GLU A 127 -3.76 16.54 9.51
N CYS A 128 -2.85 15.64 9.84
CA CYS A 128 -1.44 15.96 10.08
C CYS A 128 -0.71 16.31 8.76
N THR A 129 -0.81 15.45 7.74
CA THR A 129 -0.02 15.58 6.52
C THR A 129 -0.49 16.71 5.60
N GLU A 130 -1.72 17.19 5.76
CA GLU A 130 -2.20 18.40 5.10
C GLU A 130 -1.34 19.62 5.43
N ARG A 131 -0.91 19.77 6.70
CA ARG A 131 -0.03 20.87 7.13
C ARG A 131 1.40 20.73 6.62
N LEU A 132 1.80 19.53 6.21
CA LEU A 132 3.15 19.24 5.73
C LEU A 132 3.31 19.36 4.21
N VAL A 133 2.24 19.55 3.45
CA VAL A 133 2.28 19.58 1.97
C VAL A 133 3.29 20.60 1.45
N ASP A 134 3.26 21.83 1.96
CA ASP A 134 4.15 22.89 1.48
C ASP A 134 5.63 22.59 1.77
N THR A 135 5.92 21.93 2.88
CA THR A 135 7.29 21.50 3.24
C THR A 135 7.82 20.45 2.28
N TYR A 136 6.96 19.55 1.81
CA TYR A 136 7.38 18.39 1.02
C TYR A 136 7.09 18.50 -0.48
N ARG A 137 6.46 19.57 -0.96
CA ARG A 137 6.00 19.70 -2.36
C ARG A 137 7.09 19.58 -3.42
N TYR A 138 8.34 19.97 -3.10
CA TYR A 138 9.47 19.86 -4.01
C TYR A 138 10.30 18.57 -3.83
N ILE A 139 9.93 17.75 -2.86
CA ILE A 139 10.68 16.55 -2.48
C ILE A 139 9.93 15.29 -2.87
N LEU A 140 8.60 15.28 -2.69
CA LEU A 140 7.74 14.16 -2.99
C LEU A 140 7.13 14.28 -4.39
N PRO A 141 6.89 13.14 -5.07
CA PRO A 141 6.19 13.16 -6.35
C PRO A 141 4.71 13.52 -6.15
N GLU A 142 4.11 14.12 -7.15
CA GLU A 142 2.65 14.20 -7.22
C GLU A 142 2.04 12.86 -7.64
N PHE A 143 0.87 12.58 -7.08
CA PHE A 143 0.11 11.36 -7.40
C PHE A 143 -0.85 11.63 -8.54
N ASP A 144 -0.62 11.02 -9.68
CA ASP A 144 -1.53 11.02 -10.82
C ASP A 144 -2.19 9.65 -10.97
N ILE A 145 -3.48 9.58 -10.58
CA ILE A 145 -4.27 8.35 -10.70
C ILE A 145 -4.55 8.00 -12.15
N PHE A 146 -4.75 9.00 -13.01
CA PHE A 146 -5.06 8.79 -14.41
C PHE A 146 -3.87 8.18 -15.15
N GLU A 147 -2.67 8.74 -15.00
CA GLU A 147 -1.45 8.20 -15.58
C GLU A 147 -1.20 6.74 -15.08
N LYS A 148 -1.28 6.54 -13.77
CA LYS A 148 -1.07 5.23 -13.14
C LYS A 148 -2.05 4.17 -13.66
N TRP A 149 -3.30 4.51 -13.87
CA TRP A 149 -4.31 3.56 -14.30
C TRP A 149 -4.34 3.39 -15.82
N THR A 150 -4.03 4.43 -16.58
CA THR A 150 -3.81 4.32 -18.03
C THR A 150 -2.71 3.32 -18.33
N GLU A 151 -1.55 3.45 -17.67
CA GLU A 151 -0.45 2.51 -17.86
C GLU A 151 -0.82 1.09 -17.40
N ARG A 152 -1.53 0.95 -16.28
CA ARG A 152 -2.01 -0.35 -15.80
C ARG A 152 -2.98 -1.02 -16.76
N GLY A 153 -3.94 -0.26 -17.30
CA GLY A 153 -4.89 -0.74 -18.30
C GLY A 153 -4.20 -1.11 -19.62
N ARG A 154 -3.27 -0.25 -20.08
CA ARG A 154 -2.47 -0.52 -21.29
C ARG A 154 -1.67 -1.82 -21.17
N GLN A 155 -0.97 -2.03 -20.04
CA GLN A 155 -0.23 -3.28 -19.79
C GLN A 155 -1.15 -4.50 -19.79
N PHE A 156 -2.33 -4.40 -19.17
CA PHE A 156 -3.29 -5.51 -19.17
C PHE A 156 -3.79 -5.82 -20.59
N LYS A 157 -4.11 -4.80 -21.39
CA LYS A 157 -4.56 -4.99 -22.78
C LYS A 157 -3.48 -5.67 -23.63
N VAL A 158 -2.22 -5.30 -23.48
CA VAL A 158 -1.09 -5.98 -24.14
C VAL A 158 -1.01 -7.46 -23.71
N ASN A 159 -1.29 -7.75 -22.44
CA ASN A 159 -1.23 -9.11 -21.88
C ASN A 159 -2.57 -9.87 -22.01
N MET A 160 -3.57 -9.31 -22.65
CA MET A 160 -4.93 -9.90 -22.71
C MET A 160 -4.97 -11.29 -23.34
N ALA A 161 -4.15 -11.52 -24.38
CA ALA A 161 -4.04 -12.84 -25.02
C ALA A 161 -3.54 -13.93 -24.06
N VAL A 162 -2.73 -13.55 -23.05
CA VAL A 162 -2.27 -14.45 -21.99
C VAL A 162 -3.41 -14.74 -21.02
N ALA A 163 -4.14 -13.72 -20.59
CA ALA A 163 -5.27 -13.87 -19.68
C ALA A 163 -6.41 -14.70 -20.33
N ALA A 164 -6.59 -14.60 -21.65
CA ALA A 164 -7.59 -15.35 -22.44
C ALA A 164 -7.36 -16.88 -22.43
N GLN A 165 -6.17 -17.35 -22.07
CA GLN A 165 -5.93 -18.79 -21.93
C GLN A 165 -6.55 -19.36 -20.64
N PHE A 166 -6.93 -18.50 -19.67
CA PHE A 166 -7.38 -18.91 -18.35
C PHE A 166 -8.74 -18.32 -17.95
N LEU A 167 -9.18 -17.23 -18.57
CA LEU A 167 -10.43 -16.55 -18.28
C LEU A 167 -11.43 -16.71 -19.42
N LYS A 168 -12.72 -16.70 -19.08
CA LYS A 168 -13.81 -16.72 -20.06
C LYS A 168 -13.86 -15.43 -20.87
N GLY A 169 -14.24 -15.51 -22.13
CA GLY A 169 -14.29 -14.37 -23.05
C GLY A 169 -15.24 -13.25 -22.61
N ASP A 170 -16.35 -13.56 -21.96
CA ASP A 170 -17.29 -12.58 -21.42
C ASP A 170 -16.67 -11.75 -20.28
N ILE A 171 -15.88 -12.38 -19.42
CA ILE A 171 -15.13 -11.70 -18.35
C ILE A 171 -14.13 -10.71 -18.94
N LEU A 172 -13.36 -11.14 -19.94
CA LEU A 172 -12.38 -10.27 -20.59
C LEU A 172 -13.03 -9.10 -21.31
N TYR A 173 -14.15 -9.33 -21.99
CA TYR A 173 -14.92 -8.29 -22.65
C TYR A 173 -15.39 -7.22 -21.64
N GLU A 174 -15.96 -7.66 -20.52
CA GLU A 174 -16.42 -6.74 -19.48
C GLU A 174 -15.27 -5.97 -18.81
N LEU A 175 -14.16 -6.65 -18.47
CA LEU A 175 -12.99 -5.99 -17.91
C LEU A 175 -12.46 -4.91 -18.83
N ASN A 176 -12.39 -5.18 -20.13
CA ASN A 176 -11.98 -4.19 -21.12
C ASN A 176 -12.95 -3.00 -21.17
N GLY A 177 -14.25 -3.27 -21.17
CA GLY A 177 -15.27 -2.22 -21.13
C GLY A 177 -15.21 -1.37 -19.87
N TRP A 178 -14.94 -1.96 -18.70
CA TRP A 178 -14.76 -1.21 -17.44
C TRP A 178 -13.51 -0.36 -17.45
N ILE A 179 -12.40 -0.85 -18.02
CA ILE A 179 -11.16 -0.08 -18.18
C ILE A 179 -11.43 1.15 -19.06
N ASP A 180 -12.00 0.96 -20.25
CA ASP A 180 -12.22 2.04 -21.21
C ASP A 180 -13.18 3.09 -20.66
N TRP A 181 -14.29 2.65 -20.09
CA TRP A 181 -15.26 3.54 -19.47
C TRP A 181 -14.64 4.35 -18.33
N ALA A 182 -13.95 3.68 -17.40
CA ALA A 182 -13.41 4.38 -16.23
C ALA A 182 -12.29 5.36 -16.59
N LEU A 183 -11.41 5.02 -17.53
CA LEU A 183 -10.36 5.94 -18.00
C LEU A 183 -10.95 7.15 -18.73
N TYR A 184 -11.95 6.93 -19.59
CA TYR A 184 -12.66 8.02 -20.24
C TYR A 184 -13.32 8.99 -19.25
N GLN A 185 -13.97 8.44 -18.21
CA GLN A 185 -14.61 9.27 -17.19
C GLN A 185 -13.60 9.99 -16.30
N LEU A 186 -12.49 9.32 -15.90
CA LEU A 186 -11.44 9.94 -15.09
C LEU A 186 -10.73 11.08 -15.82
N GLU A 187 -10.53 10.97 -17.13
CA GLU A 187 -9.97 12.06 -17.94
C GLU A 187 -10.81 13.34 -17.80
N ARG A 188 -12.14 13.19 -17.83
CA ARG A 188 -13.07 14.31 -17.66
C ARG A 188 -13.10 14.88 -16.24
N GLU A 189 -12.68 14.09 -15.25
CA GLU A 189 -12.63 14.50 -13.85
C GLU A 189 -11.26 15.07 -13.43
N ARG A 190 -10.27 15.13 -14.31
CA ARG A 190 -8.90 15.57 -13.95
C ARG A 190 -8.90 16.91 -13.24
N ASP A 191 -9.53 17.92 -13.82
CA ASP A 191 -9.60 19.26 -13.24
C ASP A 191 -10.28 19.29 -11.86
N ASN A 192 -11.30 18.44 -11.66
CA ASN A 192 -12.01 18.34 -10.40
C ASN A 192 -11.13 17.65 -9.33
N ILE A 193 -10.39 16.62 -9.71
CA ILE A 193 -9.44 15.91 -8.84
C ILE A 193 -8.29 16.86 -8.46
N ASP A 194 -7.73 17.60 -9.41
CA ASP A 194 -6.60 18.50 -9.21
C ASP A 194 -6.93 19.68 -8.29
N LYS A 195 -8.20 20.13 -8.29
CA LYS A 195 -8.70 21.17 -7.39
C LYS A 195 -8.95 20.71 -5.96
N GLN A 196 -8.97 19.40 -5.71
CA GLN A 196 -9.17 18.87 -4.35
C GLN A 196 -7.98 19.26 -3.46
N LYS A 197 -8.26 19.44 -2.18
CA LYS A 197 -7.25 19.73 -1.18
C LYS A 197 -6.25 18.57 -1.09
N LYS A 198 -4.96 18.91 -1.22
CA LYS A 198 -3.87 17.92 -1.23
C LYS A 198 -3.37 17.62 0.19
N VAL A 199 -2.93 16.40 0.37
CA VAL A 199 -2.26 15.87 1.57
C VAL A 199 -1.04 15.07 1.13
N ILE A 200 -0.22 14.60 2.06
CA ILE A 200 0.76 13.58 1.73
C ILE A 200 0.08 12.22 1.90
N LEU A 201 -0.16 11.55 0.76
CA LEU A 201 -0.73 10.21 0.71
C LEU A 201 0.25 9.19 1.29
N HIS A 202 -0.26 8.14 1.90
CA HIS A 202 0.54 6.96 2.24
C HIS A 202 0.90 6.15 0.98
N GLY A 203 -0.02 6.07 0.02
CA GLY A 203 0.17 5.43 -1.28
C GLY A 203 0.05 3.91 -1.29
N ASP A 204 0.11 3.24 -0.12
CA ASP A 204 -0.14 1.80 0.02
C ASP A 204 -0.89 1.45 1.31
N VAL A 205 -2.19 1.69 1.34
CA VAL A 205 -3.06 1.36 2.48
C VAL A 205 -3.41 -0.14 2.51
N ALA A 206 -2.40 -1.00 2.47
CA ALA A 206 -2.55 -2.45 2.58
C ALA A 206 -2.68 -2.88 4.06
N HIS A 207 -3.31 -4.05 4.30
CA HIS A 207 -3.52 -4.55 5.67
C HIS A 207 -2.22 -4.69 6.48
N HIS A 208 -1.13 -5.05 5.83
CA HIS A 208 0.18 -5.23 6.48
C HIS A 208 0.90 -3.92 6.82
N ASN A 209 0.39 -2.78 6.36
CA ASN A 209 0.87 -1.46 6.71
C ASN A 209 0.09 -0.83 7.87
N PHE A 210 -0.96 -1.53 8.35
CA PHE A 210 -1.64 -1.25 9.61
C PHE A 210 -1.14 -2.26 10.65
N HIS A 211 -0.30 -1.82 11.55
CA HIS A 211 0.36 -2.66 12.54
C HIS A 211 -0.26 -2.45 13.92
N ARG A 212 -0.81 -3.51 14.52
CA ARG A 212 -1.33 -3.44 15.89
C ARG A 212 -0.24 -3.76 16.89
N GLY A 213 0.09 -2.77 17.72
CA GLY A 213 1.09 -2.93 18.77
C GLY A 213 0.57 -3.72 19.99
N LEU A 214 1.48 -4.16 20.86
CA LEU A 214 1.14 -4.83 22.14
C LEU A 214 0.26 -3.98 23.06
N ASN A 215 0.33 -2.65 22.93
CA ASN A 215 -0.53 -1.70 23.62
C ASN A 215 -1.93 -1.58 23.02
N GLU A 216 -2.27 -2.47 22.07
CA GLU A 216 -3.52 -2.49 21.31
C GLU A 216 -3.75 -1.24 20.42
N GLU A 217 -2.81 -0.31 20.34
CA GLU A 217 -2.88 0.82 19.42
C GLU A 217 -2.56 0.38 17.99
N LEU A 218 -3.20 1.07 17.03
CA LEU A 218 -2.96 0.84 15.61
C LEU A 218 -1.96 1.86 15.08
N TYR A 219 -0.90 1.35 14.46
CA TYR A 219 0.17 2.12 13.85
C TYR A 219 0.10 2.05 12.33
N LEU A 220 0.47 3.13 11.65
CA LEU A 220 0.66 3.19 10.21
C LEU A 220 2.16 3.13 9.91
N ILE A 221 2.57 2.15 9.10
CA ILE A 221 3.99 1.87 8.82
C ILE A 221 4.23 1.75 7.31
N ASP A 222 5.52 1.85 6.91
CA ASP A 222 6.00 1.67 5.53
C ASP A 222 5.64 2.80 4.56
N PHE A 223 6.34 3.93 4.70
CA PHE A 223 6.16 5.15 3.88
C PHE A 223 6.97 5.15 2.57
N ASP A 224 7.16 4.00 1.93
CA ASP A 224 7.94 3.88 0.68
C ASP A 224 7.27 4.57 -0.52
N LEU A 225 5.93 4.70 -0.49
CA LEU A 225 5.12 5.18 -1.61
C LEU A 225 4.44 6.53 -1.35
N ILE A 226 4.92 7.30 -0.35
CA ILE A 226 4.36 8.62 -0.07
C ILE A 226 4.46 9.54 -1.29
N SER A 227 3.38 10.28 -1.52
CA SER A 227 3.23 11.20 -2.65
C SER A 227 2.22 12.29 -2.29
N ILE A 228 2.20 13.40 -3.02
CA ILE A 228 1.24 14.47 -2.80
C ILE A 228 0.01 14.27 -3.68
N GLY A 229 -1.18 14.31 -3.08
CA GLY A 229 -2.43 14.15 -3.80
C GLY A 229 -3.66 14.31 -2.92
N PRO A 230 -4.86 14.24 -3.49
CA PRO A 230 -6.10 14.28 -2.72
C PRO A 230 -6.25 13.05 -1.83
N LYS A 231 -6.66 13.24 -0.57
CA LYS A 231 -6.88 12.12 0.36
C LYS A 231 -7.89 11.08 -0.15
N SER A 232 -8.81 11.50 -1.04
CA SER A 232 -9.75 10.61 -1.71
C SER A 232 -9.07 9.43 -2.42
N MET A 233 -7.81 9.58 -2.89
CA MET A 233 -7.07 8.52 -3.59
C MET A 233 -6.70 7.33 -2.69
N ASP A 234 -6.26 7.58 -1.47
CA ASP A 234 -5.98 6.50 -0.53
C ASP A 234 -7.27 5.90 0.07
N TYR A 235 -8.30 6.73 0.30
CA TYR A 235 -9.63 6.21 0.66
C TYR A 235 -10.23 5.34 -0.45
N LEU A 236 -10.02 5.69 -1.71
CA LEU A 236 -10.41 4.86 -2.86
C LEU A 236 -9.62 3.54 -2.89
N GLN A 237 -8.31 3.62 -2.65
CA GLN A 237 -7.47 2.42 -2.55
C GLN A 237 -7.95 1.53 -1.40
N TYR A 238 -8.26 2.11 -0.25
CA TYR A 238 -8.81 1.42 0.91
C TYR A 238 -10.14 0.73 0.58
N ALA A 239 -11.09 1.47 0.00
CA ALA A 239 -12.39 0.94 -0.39
C ALA A 239 -12.26 -0.26 -1.35
N ASN A 240 -11.40 -0.15 -2.38
CA ASN A 240 -11.13 -1.25 -3.31
C ASN A 240 -10.56 -2.50 -2.62
N ARG A 241 -9.77 -2.35 -1.55
CA ARG A 241 -9.22 -3.50 -0.80
C ARG A 241 -10.25 -4.22 0.04
N ILE A 242 -11.23 -3.50 0.59
CA ILE A 242 -12.25 -4.11 1.46
C ILE A 242 -13.49 -4.60 0.69
N LEU A 243 -13.76 -4.12 -0.53
CA LEU A 243 -14.94 -4.50 -1.31
C LEU A 243 -15.14 -6.01 -1.44
N PRO A 244 -14.12 -6.85 -1.73
CA PRO A 244 -14.28 -8.30 -1.75
C PRO A 244 -14.72 -8.88 -0.40
N LEU A 245 -14.26 -8.29 0.71
CA LEU A 245 -14.53 -8.74 2.08
C LEU A 245 -15.92 -8.38 2.58
N ILE A 246 -16.51 -7.32 2.01
CA ILE A 246 -17.88 -6.88 2.31
C ILE A 246 -18.89 -7.30 1.22
N GLY A 247 -18.49 -8.27 0.37
CA GLY A 247 -19.34 -8.85 -0.67
C GLY A 247 -19.77 -7.88 -1.77
N TRP A 248 -18.92 -6.89 -2.11
CA TRP A 248 -19.19 -5.85 -3.11
C TRP A 248 -20.42 -5.02 -2.80
N SER A 249 -20.67 -4.74 -1.52
CA SER A 249 -21.86 -4.03 -1.04
C SER A 249 -21.63 -2.53 -0.94
N TYR A 250 -22.24 -1.74 -1.83
CA TYR A 250 -22.24 -0.29 -1.74
C TYR A 250 -22.85 0.22 -0.42
N HIS A 251 -23.93 -0.44 0.06
CA HIS A 251 -24.54 -0.09 1.35
C HIS A 251 -23.60 -0.27 2.54
N GLN A 252 -22.68 -1.25 2.50
CA GLN A 252 -21.67 -1.40 3.54
C GLN A 252 -20.62 -0.27 3.49
N LEU A 253 -20.26 0.23 2.30
CA LEU A 253 -19.39 1.41 2.17
C LEU A 253 -20.07 2.66 2.74
N GLN A 254 -21.35 2.87 2.46
CA GLN A 254 -22.13 4.01 2.98
C GLN A 254 -22.23 4.04 4.52
N LYS A 255 -22.12 2.88 5.18
CA LYS A 255 -22.08 2.78 6.65
C LYS A 255 -20.75 3.18 7.28
N MET A 256 -19.72 3.43 6.46
CA MET A 256 -18.42 3.87 6.92
C MET A 256 -18.34 5.40 6.80
N SER A 257 -18.55 6.09 7.92
CA SER A 257 -18.66 7.55 7.95
C SER A 257 -17.49 8.29 7.29
N MET A 258 -16.27 7.74 7.39
CA MET A 258 -15.10 8.33 6.74
C MET A 258 -15.08 8.17 5.22
N LEU A 259 -15.84 7.22 4.65
CA LEU A 259 -15.97 7.03 3.20
C LEU A 259 -17.18 7.76 2.62
N GLU A 260 -18.19 8.04 3.43
CA GLU A 260 -19.46 8.62 2.98
C GLU A 260 -19.27 9.92 2.14
N PRO A 261 -18.44 10.89 2.54
CA PRO A 261 -18.25 12.11 1.74
C PRO A 261 -17.81 11.82 0.32
N PHE A 262 -16.89 10.87 0.14
CA PHE A 262 -16.33 10.52 -1.16
C PHE A 262 -17.31 9.75 -2.04
N LEU A 263 -18.28 9.03 -1.46
CA LEU A 263 -19.31 8.31 -2.22
C LEU A 263 -20.27 9.24 -2.97
N ASN A 264 -20.21 10.54 -2.72
CA ASN A 264 -20.94 11.59 -3.43
C ASN A 264 -20.06 12.28 -4.50
N GLU A 265 -18.81 11.86 -4.66
CA GLU A 265 -17.91 12.39 -5.68
C GLU A 265 -17.91 11.48 -6.92
N ARG A 266 -18.14 12.07 -8.10
CA ARG A 266 -18.16 11.31 -9.36
C ARG A 266 -16.85 10.58 -9.62
N SER A 267 -15.72 11.25 -9.44
CA SER A 267 -14.38 10.66 -9.61
C SER A 267 -14.15 9.43 -8.71
N PHE A 268 -14.66 9.46 -7.48
CA PHE A 268 -14.56 8.34 -6.56
C PHE A 268 -15.41 7.13 -7.01
N LEU A 269 -16.65 7.39 -7.45
CA LEU A 269 -17.53 6.33 -8.00
C LEU A 269 -16.92 5.68 -9.24
N VAL A 270 -16.37 6.48 -10.14
CA VAL A 270 -15.62 6.00 -11.32
C VAL A 270 -14.42 5.15 -10.89
N GLY A 271 -13.69 5.62 -9.89
CA GLY A 271 -12.55 4.89 -9.33
C GLY A 271 -12.92 3.53 -8.72
N LEU A 272 -14.09 3.42 -8.07
CA LEU A 272 -14.61 2.14 -7.55
C LEU A 272 -14.99 1.15 -8.67
N ALA A 273 -15.29 1.63 -9.87
CA ALA A 273 -15.60 0.78 -11.02
C ALA A 273 -14.35 0.24 -11.73
N PHE A 274 -13.20 0.91 -11.60
CA PHE A 274 -11.96 0.48 -12.24
C PHE A 274 -11.39 -0.79 -11.60
N PRO A 275 -11.14 -1.88 -12.36
CA PRO A 275 -10.76 -3.18 -11.81
C PRO A 275 -9.26 -3.25 -11.43
N THR A 276 -8.80 -2.28 -10.66
CA THR A 276 -7.37 -2.01 -10.38
C THR A 276 -6.61 -3.20 -9.79
N ASP A 277 -7.24 -4.00 -8.94
CA ASP A 277 -6.67 -5.19 -8.29
C ASP A 277 -6.45 -6.33 -9.30
N ILE A 278 -7.44 -6.65 -10.14
CA ILE A 278 -7.35 -7.66 -11.17
C ILE A 278 -6.21 -7.31 -12.13
N LEU A 279 -6.21 -6.09 -12.68
CA LEU A 279 -5.19 -5.65 -13.63
C LEU A 279 -3.78 -5.70 -13.03
N ARG A 280 -3.64 -5.29 -11.75
CA ARG A 280 -2.36 -5.32 -11.06
C ARG A 280 -1.82 -6.74 -10.94
N GLU A 281 -2.66 -7.69 -10.55
CA GLU A 281 -2.22 -9.06 -10.30
C GLU A 281 -1.91 -9.79 -11.61
N TRP A 282 -2.70 -9.62 -12.68
CA TRP A 282 -2.39 -10.16 -14.00
C TRP A 282 -1.08 -9.57 -14.55
N ASN A 283 -0.91 -8.25 -14.50
CA ASN A 283 0.33 -7.61 -14.96
C ASN A 283 1.54 -8.06 -14.14
N ARG A 284 1.39 -8.27 -12.82
CA ARG A 284 2.43 -8.79 -11.94
C ARG A 284 2.81 -10.23 -12.29
N LEU A 285 1.82 -11.09 -12.53
CA LEU A 285 2.02 -12.50 -12.88
C LEU A 285 2.86 -12.63 -14.17
N VAL A 286 2.51 -11.84 -15.19
CA VAL A 286 3.25 -11.82 -16.47
C VAL A 286 4.65 -11.25 -16.29
N ARG A 287 4.78 -10.07 -15.66
CA ARG A 287 6.07 -9.41 -15.45
C ARG A 287 7.07 -10.25 -14.64
N GLN A 288 6.59 -11.05 -13.70
CA GLN A 288 7.40 -11.93 -12.87
C GLN A 288 7.65 -13.30 -13.51
N ASN A 289 7.16 -13.53 -14.74
CA ASN A 289 7.25 -14.82 -15.46
C ASN A 289 6.72 -16.00 -14.62
N LYS A 290 5.63 -15.80 -13.88
CA LYS A 290 5.03 -16.80 -12.97
C LYS A 290 3.81 -17.51 -13.54
N LEU A 291 3.58 -17.46 -14.84
CA LEU A 291 2.47 -18.17 -15.50
C LEU A 291 2.55 -19.69 -15.34
N GLY A 292 3.78 -20.25 -15.31
CA GLY A 292 4.02 -21.66 -15.02
C GLY A 292 3.85 -22.07 -13.56
N ASP A 293 3.80 -21.11 -12.63
CA ASP A 293 3.52 -21.36 -11.22
C ASP A 293 1.99 -21.52 -11.03
N ASN A 294 1.56 -22.77 -10.87
CA ASN A 294 0.14 -23.08 -10.74
C ASN A 294 -0.54 -22.39 -9.58
N LEU A 295 0.14 -22.24 -8.43
CA LEU A 295 -0.42 -21.58 -7.24
C LEU A 295 -0.61 -20.09 -7.49
N ALA A 296 0.40 -19.41 -8.01
CA ALA A 296 0.34 -17.99 -8.31
C ALA A 296 -0.72 -17.70 -9.38
N ARG A 297 -0.77 -18.51 -10.44
CA ARG A 297 -1.74 -18.38 -11.52
C ARG A 297 -3.17 -18.61 -11.05
N ASN A 298 -3.44 -19.70 -10.34
CA ASN A 298 -4.78 -20.01 -9.84
C ASN A 298 -5.28 -18.94 -8.88
N HIS A 299 -4.40 -18.39 -8.03
CA HIS A 299 -4.76 -17.26 -7.18
C HIS A 299 -5.29 -16.05 -7.98
N VAL A 300 -4.67 -15.72 -9.11
CA VAL A 300 -5.09 -14.57 -9.93
C VAL A 300 -6.38 -14.88 -10.70
N VAL A 301 -6.56 -16.12 -11.17
CA VAL A 301 -7.82 -16.58 -11.76
C VAL A 301 -8.95 -16.51 -10.73
N ASP A 302 -8.75 -17.06 -9.54
CA ASP A 302 -9.72 -17.03 -8.44
C ASP A 302 -10.09 -15.61 -8.03
N LEU A 303 -9.11 -14.72 -7.88
CA LEU A 303 -9.33 -13.29 -7.64
C LEU A 303 -10.26 -12.67 -8.69
N THR A 304 -10.12 -13.11 -9.94
CA THR A 304 -10.91 -12.57 -11.05
C THR A 304 -12.33 -13.17 -11.06
N GLU A 305 -12.48 -14.50 -10.93
CA GLU A 305 -13.73 -15.22 -11.21
C GLU A 305 -14.65 -15.41 -10.01
N LEU A 306 -14.12 -15.74 -8.81
CA LEU A 306 -14.93 -16.18 -7.67
C LEU A 306 -16.05 -15.21 -7.26
N GLN A 307 -15.82 -13.92 -7.40
CA GLN A 307 -16.79 -12.89 -7.04
C GLN A 307 -17.23 -12.04 -8.24
N PHE A 308 -16.93 -12.47 -9.46
CA PHE A 308 -17.14 -11.65 -10.66
C PHE A 308 -18.59 -11.20 -10.84
N SER A 309 -19.56 -12.07 -10.59
CA SER A 309 -20.99 -11.72 -10.68
C SER A 309 -21.41 -10.63 -9.69
N LYS A 310 -20.87 -10.65 -8.44
CA LYS A 310 -21.13 -9.59 -7.45
C LYS A 310 -20.45 -8.29 -7.86
N ARG A 311 -19.19 -8.37 -8.31
CA ARG A 311 -18.41 -7.23 -8.82
C ARG A 311 -19.10 -6.60 -10.01
N ARG A 312 -19.59 -7.38 -10.98
CA ARG A 312 -20.37 -6.91 -12.16
C ARG A 312 -21.54 -6.04 -11.73
N LYS A 313 -22.38 -6.53 -10.82
CA LYS A 313 -23.52 -5.78 -10.29
C LYS A 313 -23.11 -4.49 -9.58
N PHE A 314 -22.01 -4.54 -8.83
CA PHE A 314 -21.46 -3.38 -8.15
C PHE A 314 -20.96 -2.35 -9.16
N VAL A 315 -20.13 -2.74 -10.14
CA VAL A 315 -19.62 -1.84 -11.18
C VAL A 315 -20.75 -1.19 -11.97
N GLN A 316 -21.76 -1.96 -12.40
CA GLN A 316 -22.94 -1.41 -13.06
C GLN A 316 -23.69 -0.39 -12.19
N LYS A 317 -23.74 -0.61 -10.88
CA LYS A 317 -24.30 0.37 -9.94
C LYS A 317 -23.44 1.63 -9.86
N MET A 318 -22.12 1.51 -9.80
CA MET A 318 -21.21 2.66 -9.77
C MET A 318 -21.32 3.50 -11.04
N MET A 319 -21.37 2.86 -12.22
CA MET A 319 -21.60 3.54 -13.50
C MET A 319 -22.91 4.34 -13.48
N LYS A 320 -24.02 3.72 -13.09
CA LYS A 320 -25.33 4.39 -12.98
C LYS A 320 -25.35 5.54 -11.98
N LEU A 321 -24.60 5.43 -10.89
CA LEU A 321 -24.48 6.52 -9.90
C LEU A 321 -23.62 7.66 -10.44
N ALA A 322 -22.49 7.36 -11.08
CA ALA A 322 -21.62 8.35 -11.69
C ALA A 322 -22.30 9.15 -12.80
N ASP A 323 -23.20 8.52 -13.56
CA ASP A 323 -23.97 9.20 -14.63
C ASP A 323 -25.03 10.20 -14.11
N ARG A 324 -25.33 10.18 -12.80
CA ARG A 324 -26.25 11.15 -12.17
C ARG A 324 -25.57 12.49 -11.84
N TYR A 325 -24.24 12.51 -11.84
CA TYR A 325 -23.46 13.72 -11.63
C TYR A 325 -23.15 14.33 -13.00
N PRO A 326 -23.39 15.63 -13.17
CA PRO A 326 -23.15 16.34 -14.46
C PRO A 326 -21.67 16.35 -14.87
#